data_941c1e1d164ff783082f77648ba50a82
#
_entry.id   941c1e1d164ff783082f77648ba50a82
#
_cell.length_a   1.000
_cell.length_b   1.000
_cell.length_c   1.000
_cell.angle_alpha   90.00
_cell.angle_beta   90.00
_cell.angle_gamma   90.00
#
_symmetry.space_group_name_H-M   'P 1'
#
loop_
_entity.id
_entity.type
_entity.pdbx_description
1 polymer ?
#
loop_
_entity_poly.entity_id
_entity_poly.type
_entity_poly.pdbx_seq_one_letter_code
_entity_poly.pdbx_strand_id
1 'polypeptide(L)'
;VMILLESMSEAVSARLHPGLFPDIVHRIDSIGSRSWYFSNAWSAGIHTCNGVFSSLYGFPAMMQEHPMSTVRAASQTFSGLPGTLKRLGYRTEFFCSHDAAFDNLSTFIPANGFDRIIDRHAFPPEAMSNEWGVSDEFLFERAIASMDSSAALGTPFFTLIQTISTHEPASPPGNTKYRSSFQTPFEQAYDYTDWCVGRFFETAATRPWYDSTVFVLVGDHGRPFVEDYPAPLAFNHVLLLIRTPGMGDTLRAPINQPVMQIDLFPTIMGILQQPYLNTTPGADVFREPRPYAYFSQDHQLAVVGKHQLYIENKYGSRFLYALDDR
;
A
#
# COMPACT_ATOMS: atom_id res chain seq x y z
N VAL A 1 11.60 -1.36 -1.94
CA VAL A 1 10.84 -0.90 -0.76
C VAL A 1 9.39 -0.76 -1.14
N MET A 2 8.49 -1.32 -0.32
CA MET A 2 7.04 -1.12 -0.47
C MET A 2 6.50 -0.44 0.78
N ILE A 3 5.72 0.61 0.63
CA ILE A 3 5.06 1.34 1.70
C ILE A 3 3.56 1.16 1.51
N LEU A 4 2.93 0.41 2.41
CA LEU A 4 1.47 0.31 2.52
C LEU A 4 0.98 1.46 3.40
N LEU A 5 0.24 2.37 2.80
CA LEU A 5 -0.31 3.54 3.45
C LEU A 5 -1.71 3.22 3.95
N GLU A 6 -1.88 3.23 5.26
CA GLU A 6 -3.16 2.97 5.93
C GLU A 6 -4.27 3.89 5.41
N SER A 7 -5.39 3.30 4.97
CA SER A 7 -6.60 4.01 4.51
C SER A 7 -6.36 5.10 3.46
N MET A 8 -5.34 4.97 2.62
CA MET A 8 -4.93 6.01 1.67
C MET A 8 -5.68 5.91 0.36
N SER A 9 -6.83 6.55 0.30
CA SER A 9 -7.60 6.72 -0.94
C SER A 9 -6.88 7.67 -1.90
N GLU A 10 -7.03 7.43 -3.18
CA GLU A 10 -6.58 8.31 -4.26
C GLU A 10 -7.28 9.70 -4.20
N ALA A 11 -8.53 9.74 -3.69
CA ALA A 11 -9.32 10.97 -3.56
C ALA A 11 -8.66 12.09 -2.74
N VAL A 12 -7.71 11.77 -1.84
CA VAL A 12 -7.00 12.79 -1.04
C VAL A 12 -5.88 13.49 -1.80
N SER A 13 -5.50 13.02 -2.99
CA SER A 13 -4.50 13.64 -3.84
C SER A 13 -5.06 14.87 -4.54
N ALA A 14 -4.56 16.05 -4.22
CA ALA A 14 -4.92 17.28 -4.92
C ALA A 14 -4.40 17.30 -6.37
N ARG A 15 -3.38 16.51 -6.68
CA ARG A 15 -2.87 16.32 -8.04
C ARG A 15 -3.85 15.55 -8.92
N LEU A 16 -4.54 14.56 -8.38
CA LEU A 16 -5.49 13.72 -9.10
C LEU A 16 -6.89 14.32 -9.06
N HIS A 17 -7.28 14.91 -7.94
CA HIS A 17 -8.60 15.51 -7.68
C HIS A 17 -8.49 16.94 -7.14
N PRO A 18 -8.15 17.92 -7.99
CA PRO A 18 -8.03 19.31 -7.56
C PRO A 18 -9.32 19.83 -6.94
N GLY A 19 -9.26 20.28 -5.69
CA GLY A 19 -10.37 20.92 -4.99
C GLY A 19 -11.34 19.98 -4.27
N LEU A 20 -11.12 18.66 -4.29
CA LEU A 20 -11.93 17.71 -3.51
C LEU A 20 -11.57 17.77 -2.02
N PHE A 21 -10.27 17.77 -1.72
CA PHE A 21 -9.71 18.00 -0.38
C PHE A 21 -8.71 19.16 -0.42
N PRO A 22 -8.36 19.78 0.73
CA PRO A 22 -7.14 20.57 0.83
C PRO A 22 -5.92 19.74 0.43
N ASP A 23 -4.81 20.40 0.11
CA ASP A 23 -3.56 19.73 -0.32
C ASP A 23 -2.84 19.04 0.85
N ILE A 24 -3.49 18.02 1.42
CA ILE A 24 -3.07 17.30 2.63
C ILE A 24 -2.01 16.23 2.38
N VAL A 25 -1.72 15.92 1.10
CA VAL A 25 -0.70 14.93 0.70
C VAL A 25 0.28 15.50 -0.34
N HIS A 26 0.62 16.78 -0.20
CA HIS A 26 1.41 17.53 -1.18
C HIS A 26 2.84 16.98 -1.42
N ARG A 27 3.46 16.35 -0.40
CA ARG A 27 4.79 15.72 -0.57
C ARG A 27 4.69 14.42 -1.35
N ILE A 28 3.69 13.60 -1.05
CA ILE A 28 3.39 12.38 -1.83
C ILE A 28 3.06 12.76 -3.28
N ASP A 29 2.26 13.80 -3.52
CA ASP A 29 1.96 14.30 -4.85
C ASP A 29 3.21 14.83 -5.58
N SER A 30 4.12 15.49 -4.86
CA SER A 30 5.41 15.93 -5.39
C SER A 30 6.29 14.75 -5.80
N ILE A 31 6.37 13.69 -4.96
CA ILE A 31 7.07 12.43 -5.29
C ILE A 31 6.38 11.77 -6.51
N GLY A 32 5.05 11.73 -6.51
CA GLY A 32 4.21 11.20 -7.57
C GLY A 32 4.46 11.88 -8.92
N SER A 33 4.76 13.20 -8.92
CA SER A 33 5.04 13.94 -10.15
C SER A 33 6.24 13.41 -10.93
N ARG A 34 7.15 12.69 -10.29
CA ARG A 34 8.36 12.07 -10.86
C ARG A 34 8.34 10.55 -10.79
N SER A 35 7.17 9.98 -10.61
CA SER A 35 6.92 8.54 -10.48
C SER A 35 5.95 8.07 -11.56
N TRP A 36 5.81 6.76 -11.76
CA TRP A 36 4.62 6.22 -12.38
C TRP A 36 3.49 6.33 -11.35
N TYR A 37 2.63 7.33 -11.50
CA TYR A 37 1.50 7.59 -10.64
C TYR A 37 0.22 7.12 -11.33
N PHE A 38 -0.45 6.13 -10.75
CA PHE A 38 -1.65 5.52 -11.33
C PHE A 38 -2.88 6.19 -10.73
N SER A 39 -3.66 6.85 -11.58
CA SER A 39 -4.93 7.50 -11.21
C SER A 39 -6.14 6.57 -11.28
N ASN A 40 -5.93 5.27 -11.46
CA ASN A 40 -6.99 4.27 -11.57
C ASN A 40 -6.51 2.96 -10.92
N ALA A 41 -6.11 3.08 -9.65
CA ALA A 41 -5.56 1.99 -8.87
C ALA A 41 -6.56 1.49 -7.81
N TRP A 42 -6.69 0.17 -7.67
CA TRP A 42 -7.73 -0.47 -6.87
C TRP A 42 -7.16 -1.44 -5.86
N SER A 43 -7.60 -1.33 -4.61
CA SER A 43 -7.38 -2.35 -3.60
C SER A 43 -8.28 -3.56 -3.86
N ALA A 44 -7.85 -4.73 -3.44
CA ALA A 44 -8.62 -5.96 -3.62
C ALA A 44 -9.77 -6.10 -2.61
N GLY A 45 -9.66 -5.43 -1.47
CA GLY A 45 -10.64 -5.44 -0.38
C GLY A 45 -10.56 -4.16 0.46
N ILE A 46 -11.28 -4.12 1.57
CA ILE A 46 -11.47 -2.94 2.43
C ILE A 46 -10.82 -3.08 3.81
N HIS A 47 -10.03 -4.12 4.02
CA HIS A 47 -9.29 -4.37 5.26
C HIS A 47 -7.79 -4.39 5.00
N THR A 48 -7.01 -3.96 5.97
CA THR A 48 -5.54 -3.94 5.89
C THR A 48 -4.96 -5.29 5.49
N CYS A 49 -5.45 -6.39 6.08
CA CYS A 49 -5.01 -7.74 5.73
C CYS A 49 -5.26 -8.10 4.24
N ASN A 50 -6.33 -7.58 3.63
CA ASN A 50 -6.57 -7.76 2.20
C ASN A 50 -5.51 -7.03 1.38
N GLY A 51 -5.21 -5.77 1.73
CA GLY A 51 -4.18 -4.96 1.06
C GLY A 51 -2.80 -5.61 1.16
N VAL A 52 -2.40 -6.06 2.36
CA VAL A 52 -1.14 -6.79 2.59
C VAL A 52 -1.09 -8.05 1.73
N PHE A 53 -2.12 -8.90 1.81
CA PHE A 53 -2.14 -10.17 1.10
C PHE A 53 -2.11 -9.99 -0.42
N SER A 54 -2.95 -9.10 -0.94
CA SER A 54 -3.04 -8.87 -2.38
C SER A 54 -1.78 -8.26 -2.96
N SER A 55 -1.19 -7.28 -2.29
CA SER A 55 0.04 -6.61 -2.73
C SER A 55 1.25 -7.54 -2.75
N LEU A 56 1.34 -8.48 -1.82
CA LEU A 56 2.48 -9.38 -1.68
C LEU A 56 2.35 -10.68 -2.47
N TYR A 57 1.14 -11.25 -2.51
CA TYR A 57 0.92 -12.58 -3.04
C TYR A 57 0.08 -12.60 -4.32
N GLY A 58 -0.45 -11.45 -4.76
CA GLY A 58 -1.12 -11.31 -6.04
C GLY A 58 -2.49 -11.98 -6.14
N PHE A 59 -3.16 -12.26 -5.02
CA PHE A 59 -4.50 -12.84 -5.01
C PHE A 59 -5.54 -11.83 -4.50
N PRO A 60 -6.75 -11.82 -5.06
CA PRO A 60 -7.81 -10.93 -4.62
C PRO A 60 -8.35 -11.30 -3.24
N ALA A 61 -8.99 -10.34 -2.58
CA ALA A 61 -9.80 -10.61 -1.40
C ALA A 61 -11.06 -11.40 -1.77
N MET A 62 -11.49 -12.26 -0.86
CA MET A 62 -12.73 -13.02 -0.96
C MET A 62 -13.80 -12.39 -0.06
N MET A 63 -15.08 -12.45 -0.47
CA MET A 63 -16.16 -12.01 0.43
C MET A 63 -16.11 -12.76 1.77
N GLN A 64 -16.14 -12.00 2.88
CA GLN A 64 -16.18 -12.54 4.25
C GLN A 64 -15.01 -13.43 4.65
N GLU A 65 -13.99 -13.58 3.82
CA GLU A 65 -12.82 -14.38 4.15
C GLU A 65 -11.55 -13.53 4.10
N HIS A 66 -10.77 -13.63 5.17
CA HIS A 66 -9.45 -13.02 5.26
C HIS A 66 -8.40 -14.12 5.15
N PRO A 67 -7.73 -14.29 4.02
CA PRO A 67 -6.85 -15.44 3.77
C PRO A 67 -5.78 -15.64 4.85
N MET A 68 -5.26 -14.56 5.43
CA MET A 68 -4.21 -14.62 6.46
C MET A 68 -4.73 -15.05 7.83
N SER A 69 -5.98 -14.76 8.16
CA SER A 69 -6.57 -15.05 9.48
C SER A 69 -7.20 -16.43 9.61
N THR A 70 -7.27 -17.21 8.53
CA THR A 70 -7.78 -18.58 8.61
C THR A 70 -6.76 -19.53 9.24
N VAL A 71 -7.23 -20.53 10.01
CA VAL A 71 -6.35 -21.57 10.60
C VAL A 71 -5.55 -22.31 9.52
N ARG A 72 -6.09 -22.43 8.32
CA ARG A 72 -5.40 -23.07 7.18
C ARG A 72 -4.27 -22.19 6.63
N ALA A 73 -4.39 -20.87 6.69
CA ALA A 73 -3.37 -19.96 6.19
C ALA A 73 -2.03 -20.10 6.94
N ALA A 74 -2.07 -20.43 8.23
CA ALA A 74 -0.87 -20.69 9.03
C ALA A 74 -0.04 -21.91 8.55
N SER A 75 -0.68 -22.85 7.85
CA SER A 75 -0.03 -24.07 7.31
C SER A 75 0.19 -24.05 5.80
N GLN A 76 -0.22 -22.99 5.11
CA GLN A 76 -0.08 -22.85 3.66
C GLN A 76 1.02 -21.85 3.32
N THR A 77 1.80 -22.18 2.30
CA THR A 77 2.79 -21.26 1.72
C THR A 77 2.26 -20.72 0.40
N PHE A 78 2.30 -19.40 0.26
CA PHE A 78 1.90 -18.72 -0.96
C PHE A 78 3.12 -18.30 -1.77
N SER A 79 3.08 -18.54 -3.08
CA SER A 79 4.04 -17.92 -3.99
C SER A 79 3.72 -16.42 -4.09
N GLY A 80 4.76 -15.58 -4.00
CA GLY A 80 4.59 -14.13 -4.03
C GLY A 80 5.91 -13.40 -4.03
N LEU A 81 5.82 -12.08 -3.93
CA LEU A 81 6.96 -11.19 -3.98
C LEU A 81 8.02 -11.50 -2.90
N PRO A 82 7.65 -11.64 -1.58
CA PRO A 82 8.66 -11.85 -0.53
C PRO A 82 9.47 -13.13 -0.75
N GLY A 83 8.78 -14.26 -0.95
CA GLY A 83 9.43 -15.55 -1.15
C GLY A 83 10.27 -15.61 -2.43
N THR A 84 9.85 -14.89 -3.48
CA THR A 84 10.62 -14.80 -4.73
C THR A 84 11.88 -13.99 -4.53
N LEU A 85 11.81 -12.81 -3.91
CA LEU A 85 12.98 -11.98 -3.63
C LEU A 85 13.95 -12.66 -2.65
N LYS A 86 13.43 -13.35 -1.63
CA LYS A 86 14.26 -14.14 -0.70
C LYS A 86 15.08 -15.20 -1.43
N ARG A 87 14.48 -15.93 -2.38
CA ARG A 87 15.23 -16.91 -3.22
C ARG A 87 16.30 -16.25 -4.11
N LEU A 88 16.12 -14.98 -4.46
CA LEU A 88 17.09 -14.18 -5.20
C LEU A 88 18.16 -13.54 -4.28
N GLY A 89 18.19 -13.90 -2.99
CA GLY A 89 19.20 -13.43 -2.04
C GLY A 89 18.88 -12.10 -1.35
N TYR A 90 17.66 -11.58 -1.49
CA TYR A 90 17.22 -10.40 -0.77
C TYR A 90 16.97 -10.73 0.70
N ARG A 91 17.40 -9.86 1.60
CA ARG A 91 16.92 -9.82 2.97
C ARG A 91 15.52 -9.23 2.98
N THR A 92 14.56 -9.93 3.59
CA THR A 92 13.14 -9.57 3.55
C THR A 92 12.64 -9.22 4.95
N GLU A 93 12.18 -7.98 5.14
CA GLU A 93 11.74 -7.48 6.44
C GLU A 93 10.40 -6.75 6.33
N PHE A 94 9.50 -7.03 7.27
CA PHE A 94 8.22 -6.37 7.40
C PHE A 94 8.18 -5.51 8.67
N PHE A 95 8.01 -4.21 8.49
CA PHE A 95 7.82 -3.22 9.54
C PHE A 95 6.33 -2.92 9.68
N CYS A 96 5.76 -3.26 10.81
CA CYS A 96 4.36 -3.14 11.14
C CYS A 96 4.21 -2.21 12.35
N SER A 97 3.37 -1.19 12.25
CA SER A 97 3.18 -0.24 13.36
C SER A 97 2.44 -0.84 14.55
N HIS A 98 1.57 -1.82 14.32
CA HIS A 98 0.72 -2.45 15.34
C HIS A 98 1.29 -3.77 15.84
N ASP A 99 0.55 -4.45 16.71
CA ASP A 99 0.88 -5.79 17.20
C ASP A 99 0.67 -6.81 16.06
N ALA A 100 1.71 -7.52 15.69
CA ALA A 100 1.66 -8.53 14.63
C ALA A 100 0.79 -9.76 14.96
N ALA A 101 0.32 -9.90 16.20
CA ALA A 101 -0.69 -10.89 16.53
C ALA A 101 -2.05 -10.56 15.88
N PHE A 102 -2.32 -9.27 15.64
CA PHE A 102 -3.50 -8.86 14.88
C PHE A 102 -3.42 -9.39 13.44
N ASP A 103 -4.54 -9.83 12.88
CA ASP A 103 -4.64 -10.43 11.55
C ASP A 103 -3.69 -11.63 11.32
N ASN A 104 -3.18 -12.26 12.39
CA ASN A 104 -2.29 -13.41 12.33
C ASN A 104 -0.96 -13.14 11.57
N LEU A 105 -0.52 -11.89 11.49
CA LEU A 105 0.70 -11.51 10.76
C LEU A 105 1.94 -12.20 11.33
N SER A 106 2.04 -12.31 12.67
CA SER A 106 3.18 -12.95 13.35
C SER A 106 3.43 -14.40 12.94
N THR A 107 2.38 -15.12 12.54
CA THR A 107 2.46 -16.50 12.05
C THR A 107 2.60 -16.54 10.53
N PHE A 108 1.77 -15.79 9.84
CA PHE A 108 1.64 -15.85 8.38
C PHE A 108 2.88 -15.27 7.66
N ILE A 109 3.34 -14.10 8.06
CA ILE A 109 4.39 -13.35 7.36
C ILE A 109 5.74 -14.10 7.34
N PRO A 110 6.27 -14.62 8.47
CA PRO A 110 7.51 -15.41 8.44
C PRO A 110 7.37 -16.71 7.67
N ALA A 111 6.22 -17.39 7.72
CA ALA A 111 5.96 -18.60 6.97
C ALA A 111 5.89 -18.37 5.45
N ASN A 112 5.66 -17.13 5.00
CA ASN A 112 5.41 -16.77 3.63
C ASN A 112 6.47 -15.82 3.03
N GLY A 113 7.74 -15.98 3.43
CA GLY A 113 8.89 -15.44 2.70
C GLY A 113 9.56 -14.23 3.31
N PHE A 114 9.15 -13.78 4.48
CA PHE A 114 9.88 -12.76 5.24
C PHE A 114 10.88 -13.40 6.22
N ASP A 115 12.07 -12.81 6.35
CA ASP A 115 13.07 -13.22 7.34
C ASP A 115 12.70 -12.72 8.74
N ARG A 116 12.09 -11.51 8.81
CA ARG A 116 11.74 -10.86 10.06
C ARG A 116 10.47 -10.05 9.92
N ILE A 117 9.73 -9.99 11.03
CA ILE A 117 8.70 -8.98 11.29
C ILE A 117 9.16 -8.10 12.45
N ILE A 118 9.06 -6.81 12.30
CA ILE A 118 9.39 -5.79 13.30
C ILE A 118 8.09 -5.05 13.62
N ASP A 119 7.50 -5.36 14.74
CA ASP A 119 6.21 -4.82 15.19
C ASP A 119 6.37 -3.85 16.37
N ARG A 120 5.23 -3.39 16.91
CA ARG A 120 5.20 -2.42 18.04
C ARG A 120 6.08 -2.82 19.22
N HIS A 121 6.28 -4.11 19.46
CA HIS A 121 7.07 -4.60 20.61
C HIS A 121 8.59 -4.37 20.44
N ALA A 122 9.05 -4.08 19.24
CA ALA A 122 10.45 -3.74 18.94
C ALA A 122 10.79 -2.25 19.15
N PHE A 123 9.82 -1.45 19.58
CA PHE A 123 9.97 0.00 19.77
C PHE A 123 9.83 0.41 21.24
N PRO A 124 10.45 1.52 21.63
CA PRO A 124 10.34 2.01 22.99
C PRO A 124 8.93 2.64 23.23
N PRO A 125 8.48 2.73 24.50
CA PRO A 125 7.14 3.25 24.82
C PRO A 125 6.85 4.65 24.27
N GLU A 126 7.85 5.52 24.19
CA GLU A 126 7.73 6.87 23.62
C GLU A 126 7.45 6.91 22.12
N ALA A 127 7.65 5.80 21.43
CA ALA A 127 7.33 5.68 19.99
C ALA A 127 5.84 5.43 19.74
N MET A 128 5.08 5.06 20.77
CA MET A 128 3.65 4.77 20.63
C MET A 128 2.88 6.04 20.28
N SER A 129 2.08 5.95 19.20
CA SER A 129 1.21 7.02 18.73
C SER A 129 -0.10 7.06 19.51
N ASN A 130 -0.74 5.92 19.61
CA ASN A 130 -2.05 5.70 20.19
C ASN A 130 -2.16 4.22 20.64
N GLU A 131 -3.36 3.77 20.97
CA GLU A 131 -3.61 2.36 21.30
C GLU A 131 -3.30 1.37 20.17
N TRP A 132 -3.35 1.82 18.91
CA TRP A 132 -3.07 0.97 17.74
C TRP A 132 -1.60 0.64 17.61
N GLY A 133 -0.70 1.63 17.70
CA GLY A 133 0.70 1.30 17.51
C GLY A 133 1.69 2.45 17.47
N VAL A 134 2.82 2.17 16.84
CA VAL A 134 3.97 3.05 16.68
C VAL A 134 3.65 4.16 15.68
N SER A 135 4.06 5.38 15.96
CA SER A 135 3.93 6.47 15.01
C SER A 135 4.77 6.25 13.74
N ASP A 136 4.26 6.71 12.61
CA ASP A 136 4.92 6.52 11.30
C ASP A 136 6.35 7.09 11.29
N GLU A 137 6.61 8.18 12.02
CA GLU A 137 7.94 8.78 12.17
C GLU A 137 8.99 7.75 12.65
N PHE A 138 8.72 7.07 13.77
CA PHE A 138 9.63 6.07 14.34
C PHE A 138 9.71 4.82 13.46
N LEU A 139 8.60 4.44 12.86
CA LEU A 139 8.55 3.29 11.95
C LEU A 139 9.50 3.49 10.76
N PHE A 140 9.42 4.62 10.08
CA PHE A 140 10.29 4.97 8.96
C PHE A 140 11.76 5.09 9.34
N GLU A 141 12.07 5.72 10.49
CA GLU A 141 13.45 5.82 10.99
C GLU A 141 14.06 4.43 11.22
N ARG A 142 13.30 3.52 11.83
CA ARG A 142 13.76 2.15 12.10
C ARG A 142 13.96 1.35 10.81
N ALA A 143 13.06 1.52 9.83
CA ALA A 143 13.16 0.87 8.53
C ALA A 143 14.42 1.33 7.77
N ILE A 144 14.71 2.65 7.73
CA ILE A 144 15.93 3.20 7.11
C ILE A 144 17.19 2.60 7.75
N ALA A 145 17.24 2.54 9.09
CA ALA A 145 18.40 1.96 9.79
C ALA A 145 18.63 0.50 9.42
N SER A 146 17.57 -0.29 9.19
CA SER A 146 17.69 -1.67 8.75
C SER A 146 18.15 -1.79 7.30
N MET A 147 17.63 -0.94 6.41
CA MET A 147 18.08 -0.86 5.02
C MET A 147 19.57 -0.46 4.92
N ASP A 148 20.01 0.54 5.70
CA ASP A 148 21.40 0.95 5.81
C ASP A 148 22.30 -0.23 6.25
N SER A 149 21.84 -1.03 7.23
CA SER A 149 22.56 -2.22 7.69
C SER A 149 22.68 -3.28 6.60
N SER A 150 21.63 -3.50 5.82
CA SER A 150 21.64 -4.47 4.72
C SER A 150 22.58 -4.01 3.59
N ALA A 151 22.51 -2.73 3.24
CA ALA A 151 23.37 -2.14 2.22
C ALA A 151 24.86 -2.17 2.62
N ALA A 152 25.20 -1.91 3.88
CA ALA A 152 26.55 -2.00 4.40
C ALA A 152 27.13 -3.42 4.29
N LEU A 153 26.30 -4.46 4.32
CA LEU A 153 26.67 -5.85 4.11
C LEU A 153 26.69 -6.26 2.62
N GLY A 154 26.36 -5.34 1.71
CA GLY A 154 26.22 -5.66 0.29
C GLY A 154 25.03 -6.57 -0.03
N THR A 155 24.07 -6.70 0.87
CA THR A 155 22.90 -7.56 0.72
C THR A 155 21.73 -6.75 0.16
N PRO A 156 21.13 -7.14 -0.97
CA PRO A 156 19.91 -6.50 -1.45
C PRO A 156 18.78 -6.72 -0.44
N PHE A 157 17.83 -5.77 -0.36
CA PHE A 157 16.76 -5.84 0.61
C PHE A 157 15.39 -5.65 -0.02
N PHE A 158 14.40 -6.30 0.57
CA PHE A 158 12.98 -6.03 0.39
C PHE A 158 12.39 -5.65 1.74
N THR A 159 12.02 -4.40 1.87
CA THR A 159 11.43 -3.84 3.08
C THR A 159 9.98 -3.46 2.79
N LEU A 160 9.05 -4.07 3.51
CA LEU A 160 7.65 -3.65 3.57
C LEU A 160 7.46 -2.79 4.82
N ILE A 161 6.83 -1.63 4.67
CA ILE A 161 6.52 -0.69 5.75
C ILE A 161 5.02 -0.43 5.72
N GLN A 162 4.32 -0.74 6.81
CA GLN A 162 2.88 -0.52 6.96
C GLN A 162 2.63 0.59 7.99
N THR A 163 2.10 1.73 7.53
CA THR A 163 1.74 2.87 8.37
C THR A 163 0.46 2.64 9.16
N ILE A 164 0.16 3.51 10.13
CA ILE A 164 -1.04 3.40 10.97
C ILE A 164 -1.69 4.75 11.30
N SER A 165 -1.00 5.88 11.09
CA SER A 165 -1.43 7.18 11.65
C SER A 165 -2.73 7.70 11.07
N THR A 166 -3.15 7.20 9.92
CA THR A 166 -4.44 7.51 9.27
C THR A 166 -5.56 6.53 9.63
N HIS A 167 -5.30 5.52 10.49
CA HIS A 167 -6.32 4.62 11.00
C HIS A 167 -7.32 5.34 11.91
N GLU A 168 -8.60 4.95 11.88
CA GLU A 168 -9.64 5.53 12.74
C GLU A 168 -9.42 5.22 14.25
N PRO A 169 -9.64 6.22 15.13
CA PRO A 169 -9.90 7.63 14.84
C PRO A 169 -8.64 8.35 14.33
N ALA A 170 -8.68 8.85 13.08
CA ALA A 170 -7.54 9.48 12.46
C ALA A 170 -7.16 10.77 13.19
N SER A 171 -5.99 10.76 13.81
CA SER A 171 -5.42 11.92 14.50
C SER A 171 -3.89 11.82 14.53
N PRO A 172 -3.17 12.94 14.41
CA PRO A 172 -1.72 12.90 14.51
C PRO A 172 -1.26 12.47 15.92
N PRO A 173 -0.09 11.82 16.04
CA PRO A 173 0.44 11.43 17.33
C PRO A 173 0.67 12.64 18.23
N GLY A 174 0.27 12.55 19.51
CA GLY A 174 0.46 13.63 20.48
C GLY A 174 1.93 13.93 20.80
N ASN A 175 2.84 12.98 20.55
CA ASN A 175 4.27 13.08 20.82
C ASN A 175 5.12 13.51 19.60
N THR A 176 4.51 13.73 18.44
CA THR A 176 5.25 14.21 17.25
C THR A 176 5.71 15.65 17.40
N LYS A 177 6.85 15.96 16.79
CA LYS A 177 7.35 17.35 16.64
C LYS A 177 6.66 18.09 15.49
N TYR A 178 6.05 17.36 14.57
CA TYR A 178 5.33 17.95 13.46
C TYR A 178 4.07 18.67 13.94
N ARG A 179 3.77 19.80 13.32
CA ARG A 179 2.55 20.58 13.55
C ARG A 179 1.88 20.86 12.22
N SER A 180 0.75 20.24 12.01
CA SER A 180 -0.08 20.49 10.83
C SER A 180 -0.72 21.88 10.91
N SER A 181 -0.89 22.53 9.76
CA SER A 181 -1.64 23.78 9.62
C SER A 181 -3.13 23.56 9.39
N PHE A 182 -3.57 22.33 9.15
CA PHE A 182 -4.96 21.97 8.91
C PHE A 182 -5.77 21.95 10.22
N GLN A 183 -7.10 22.02 10.09
CA GLN A 183 -7.97 22.24 11.24
C GLN A 183 -8.63 20.96 11.76
N THR A 184 -8.92 20.01 10.89
CA THR A 184 -9.62 18.79 11.30
C THR A 184 -8.61 17.69 11.68
N PRO A 185 -8.92 16.82 12.67
CA PRO A 185 -8.06 15.70 13.02
C PRO A 185 -7.73 14.80 11.82
N PHE A 186 -8.71 14.56 10.95
CA PHE A 186 -8.54 13.83 9.71
C PHE A 186 -7.45 14.44 8.82
N GLU A 187 -7.60 15.71 8.44
CA GLU A 187 -6.61 16.40 7.59
C GLU A 187 -5.22 16.41 8.24
N GLN A 188 -5.17 16.64 9.56
CA GLN A 188 -3.92 16.64 10.32
C GLN A 188 -3.23 15.27 10.31
N ALA A 189 -3.98 14.16 10.36
CA ALA A 189 -3.42 12.81 10.32
C ALA A 189 -2.82 12.48 8.94
N TYR A 190 -3.53 12.87 7.87
CA TYR A 190 -3.02 12.66 6.50
C TYR A 190 -1.80 13.54 6.21
N ASP A 191 -1.82 14.81 6.61
CA ASP A 191 -0.68 15.73 6.49
C ASP A 191 0.53 15.25 7.33
N TYR A 192 0.29 14.64 8.49
CA TYR A 192 1.35 14.01 9.29
C TYR A 192 1.97 12.80 8.56
N THR A 193 1.17 11.91 8.03
CA THR A 193 1.67 10.76 7.26
C THR A 193 2.41 11.22 6.01
N ASP A 194 1.90 12.24 5.30
CA ASP A 194 2.56 12.89 4.17
C ASP A 194 3.93 13.46 4.55
N TRP A 195 4.02 14.13 5.71
CA TRP A 195 5.28 14.62 6.22
C TRP A 195 6.26 13.49 6.55
N CYS A 196 5.79 12.40 7.15
CA CYS A 196 6.63 11.22 7.44
C CYS A 196 7.19 10.60 6.15
N VAL A 197 6.34 10.44 5.12
CA VAL A 197 6.75 9.95 3.80
C VAL A 197 7.75 10.90 3.15
N GLY A 198 7.50 12.21 3.19
CA GLY A 198 8.43 13.21 2.66
C GLY A 198 9.80 13.10 3.32
N ARG A 199 9.86 13.06 4.65
CA ARG A 199 11.10 12.87 5.40
C ARG A 199 11.82 11.55 5.11
N PHE A 200 11.04 10.47 4.93
CA PHE A 200 11.61 9.19 4.50
C PHE A 200 12.35 9.34 3.17
N PHE A 201 11.74 9.95 2.16
CA PHE A 201 12.37 10.15 0.85
C PHE A 201 13.55 11.12 0.90
N GLU A 202 13.47 12.23 1.66
CA GLU A 202 14.58 13.15 1.88
C GLU A 202 15.78 12.44 2.49
N THR A 203 15.55 11.60 3.50
CA THR A 203 16.60 10.82 4.15
C THR A 203 17.14 9.74 3.22
N ALA A 204 16.27 8.99 2.55
CA ALA A 204 16.64 7.94 1.60
C ALA A 204 17.51 8.50 0.46
N ALA A 205 17.19 9.68 -0.06
CA ALA A 205 17.95 10.32 -1.14
C ALA A 205 19.41 10.62 -0.79
N THR A 206 19.76 10.62 0.50
CA THR A 206 21.17 10.76 0.95
C THR A 206 21.92 9.43 1.02
N ARG A 207 21.27 8.32 0.75
CA ARG A 207 21.81 6.96 0.95
C ARG A 207 22.36 6.38 -0.37
N PRO A 208 23.45 5.61 -0.32
CA PRO A 208 24.05 5.01 -1.52
C PRO A 208 23.15 4.00 -2.24
N TRP A 209 22.14 3.44 -1.55
CA TRP A 209 21.22 2.48 -2.12
C TRP A 209 20.01 3.13 -2.83
N TYR A 210 19.81 4.44 -2.71
CA TYR A 210 18.60 5.13 -3.19
C TYR A 210 18.36 4.94 -4.69
N ASP A 211 19.37 5.20 -5.52
CA ASP A 211 19.25 5.15 -6.99
C ASP A 211 19.04 3.72 -7.52
N SER A 212 19.45 2.72 -6.74
CA SER A 212 19.26 1.30 -7.10
C SER A 212 17.99 0.68 -6.49
N THR A 213 17.10 1.51 -5.94
CA THR A 213 15.89 1.02 -5.24
C THR A 213 14.62 1.36 -6.02
N VAL A 214 13.73 0.37 -6.11
CA VAL A 214 12.34 0.56 -6.53
C VAL A 214 11.50 0.83 -5.28
N PHE A 215 10.81 1.97 -5.26
CA PHE A 215 9.86 2.32 -4.20
C PHE A 215 8.44 2.21 -4.73
N VAL A 216 7.58 1.51 -3.98
CA VAL A 216 6.15 1.41 -4.24
C VAL A 216 5.42 2.00 -3.05
N LEU A 217 4.57 3.01 -3.29
CA LEU A 217 3.64 3.54 -2.31
C LEU A 217 2.24 3.17 -2.76
N VAL A 218 1.48 2.51 -1.90
CA VAL A 218 0.12 2.08 -2.24
C VAL A 218 -0.77 2.13 -1.00
N GLY A 219 -1.99 2.65 -1.14
CA GLY A 219 -3.01 2.51 -0.10
C GLY A 219 -3.36 1.03 0.09
N ASP A 220 -3.42 0.57 1.34
CA ASP A 220 -3.90 -0.80 1.64
C ASP A 220 -5.38 -0.96 1.29
N HIS A 221 -6.18 0.04 1.59
CA HIS A 221 -7.53 0.34 1.12
C HIS A 221 -7.75 1.85 1.19
N GLY A 222 -8.90 2.32 0.73
CA GLY A 222 -9.32 3.72 0.84
C GLY A 222 -10.30 3.94 1.99
N ARG A 223 -11.13 5.00 1.85
CA ARG A 223 -12.21 5.35 2.77
C ARG A 223 -13.48 5.69 2.00
N PRO A 224 -14.67 5.40 2.55
CA PRO A 224 -15.94 5.73 1.91
C PRO A 224 -16.28 7.22 2.16
N PHE A 225 -15.55 8.13 1.51
CA PHE A 225 -15.81 9.58 1.62
C PHE A 225 -17.16 9.99 1.05
N VAL A 226 -17.64 9.24 0.05
CA VAL A 226 -18.93 9.43 -0.60
C VAL A 226 -19.55 8.06 -0.82
N GLU A 227 -20.81 7.91 -0.46
CA GLU A 227 -21.58 6.67 -0.67
C GLU A 227 -22.42 6.77 -1.95
N ASP A 228 -21.76 6.81 -3.10
CA ASP A 228 -22.42 6.93 -4.41
C ASP A 228 -23.13 5.64 -4.85
N TYR A 229 -22.63 4.49 -4.40
CA TYR A 229 -23.08 3.15 -4.80
C TYR A 229 -23.17 2.24 -3.57
N PRO A 230 -23.92 1.12 -3.65
CA PRO A 230 -23.93 0.10 -2.58
C PRO A 230 -22.54 -0.40 -2.19
N ALA A 231 -21.58 -0.36 -3.12
CA ALA A 231 -20.16 -0.56 -2.87
C ALA A 231 -19.42 0.76 -3.16
N PRO A 232 -19.17 1.62 -2.13
CA PRO A 232 -18.55 2.93 -2.33
C PRO A 232 -17.18 2.80 -2.98
N LEU A 233 -17.00 3.40 -4.15
CA LEU A 233 -15.76 3.24 -4.95
C LEU A 233 -14.53 3.78 -4.22
N ALA A 234 -14.66 4.89 -3.50
CA ALA A 234 -13.56 5.50 -2.75
C ALA A 234 -12.95 4.58 -1.69
N PHE A 235 -13.67 3.53 -1.26
CA PHE A 235 -13.14 2.55 -0.32
C PHE A 235 -12.09 1.61 -0.96
N ASN A 236 -12.17 1.41 -2.26
CA ASN A 236 -11.23 0.55 -2.98
C ASN A 236 -10.35 1.32 -3.97
N HIS A 237 -10.67 2.58 -4.28
CA HIS A 237 -9.85 3.43 -5.13
C HIS A 237 -8.71 4.02 -4.30
N VAL A 238 -7.49 3.51 -4.51
CA VAL A 238 -6.33 3.78 -3.67
C VAL A 238 -5.24 4.56 -4.39
N LEU A 239 -4.48 5.32 -3.63
CA LEU A 239 -3.26 5.94 -4.11
C LEU A 239 -2.24 4.85 -4.47
N LEU A 240 -1.65 4.94 -5.66
CA LEU A 240 -0.55 4.07 -6.09
C LEU A 240 0.48 4.84 -6.90
N LEU A 241 1.72 4.78 -6.46
CA LEU A 241 2.84 5.26 -7.26
C LEU A 241 4.05 4.30 -7.17
N ILE A 242 4.83 4.25 -8.26
CA ILE A 242 6.09 3.51 -8.33
C ILE A 242 7.20 4.48 -8.70
N ARG A 243 8.17 4.66 -7.82
CA ARG A 243 9.33 5.53 -7.98
C ARG A 243 10.59 4.70 -8.21
N THR A 244 11.34 5.04 -9.24
CA THR A 244 12.63 4.42 -9.59
C THR A 244 13.65 5.52 -9.84
N PRO A 245 14.31 6.05 -8.80
CA PRO A 245 15.19 7.22 -8.93
C PRO A 245 16.28 7.05 -10.00
N GLY A 246 16.95 5.89 -10.03
CA GLY A 246 18.01 5.61 -10.99
C GLY A 246 17.58 5.50 -12.46
N MET A 247 16.27 5.43 -12.73
CA MET A 247 15.73 5.45 -14.11
C MET A 247 15.38 6.87 -14.61
N GLY A 248 15.79 7.89 -13.89
CA GLY A 248 15.60 9.28 -14.24
C GLY A 248 14.57 10.01 -13.37
N ASP A 249 14.72 11.32 -13.32
CA ASP A 249 13.95 12.23 -12.47
C ASP A 249 13.10 13.20 -13.32
N THR A 250 12.43 12.68 -14.34
CA THR A 250 11.58 13.47 -15.24
C THR A 250 10.15 13.55 -14.71
N LEU A 251 9.50 14.69 -14.92
CA LEU A 251 8.07 14.85 -14.65
C LEU A 251 7.25 13.90 -15.52
N ARG A 252 6.24 13.27 -14.93
CA ARG A 252 5.36 12.31 -15.60
C ARG A 252 3.91 12.70 -15.41
N ALA A 253 3.09 12.50 -16.44
CA ALA A 253 1.65 12.57 -16.31
C ALA A 253 1.11 11.33 -15.55
N PRO A 254 0.00 11.44 -14.81
CA PRO A 254 -0.67 10.29 -14.25
C PRO A 254 -1.08 9.27 -15.31
N ILE A 255 -1.06 7.99 -14.95
CA ILE A 255 -1.41 6.85 -15.80
C ILE A 255 -2.84 6.43 -15.45
N ASN A 256 -3.76 6.57 -16.40
CA ASN A 256 -5.18 6.25 -16.21
C ASN A 256 -5.56 4.88 -16.80
N GLN A 257 -4.76 3.85 -16.55
CA GLN A 257 -5.17 2.46 -16.83
C GLN A 257 -5.55 1.76 -15.53
N PRO A 258 -6.54 0.86 -15.52
CA PRO A 258 -6.86 0.09 -14.33
C PRO A 258 -5.65 -0.72 -13.87
N VAL A 259 -5.36 -0.63 -12.57
CA VAL A 259 -4.31 -1.38 -11.89
C VAL A 259 -4.87 -1.88 -10.57
N MET A 260 -4.53 -3.07 -10.17
CA MET A 260 -4.94 -3.65 -8.89
C MET A 260 -3.73 -3.99 -8.03
N GLN A 261 -3.90 -4.04 -6.73
CA GLN A 261 -2.84 -4.50 -5.81
C GLN A 261 -2.26 -5.87 -6.21
N ILE A 262 -3.08 -6.77 -6.75
CA ILE A 262 -2.64 -8.08 -7.21
C ILE A 262 -1.60 -8.02 -8.35
N ASP A 263 -1.52 -6.88 -9.05
CA ASP A 263 -0.59 -6.66 -10.15
C ASP A 263 0.81 -6.24 -9.69
N LEU A 264 0.95 -5.86 -8.41
CA LEU A 264 2.22 -5.33 -7.88
C LEU A 264 3.34 -6.37 -7.93
N PHE A 265 3.06 -7.62 -7.58
CA PHE A 265 4.08 -8.68 -7.65
C PHE A 265 4.65 -8.84 -9.06
N PRO A 266 3.87 -9.16 -10.10
CA PRO A 266 4.42 -9.30 -11.46
C PRO A 266 5.01 -8.00 -12.01
N THR A 267 4.45 -6.84 -11.70
CA THR A 267 4.97 -5.53 -12.14
C THR A 267 6.35 -5.24 -11.55
N ILE A 268 6.54 -5.46 -10.24
CA ILE A 268 7.83 -5.26 -9.59
C ILE A 268 8.88 -6.22 -10.16
N MET A 269 8.52 -7.49 -10.37
CA MET A 269 9.45 -8.46 -10.98
C MET A 269 9.81 -8.09 -12.41
N GLY A 270 8.87 -7.53 -13.18
CA GLY A 270 9.12 -6.98 -14.51
C GLY A 270 10.10 -5.80 -14.49
N ILE A 271 9.94 -4.85 -13.55
CA ILE A 271 10.87 -3.73 -13.35
C ILE A 271 12.28 -4.22 -12.97
N LEU A 272 12.37 -5.20 -12.07
CA LEU A 272 13.63 -5.79 -11.63
C LEU A 272 14.29 -6.66 -12.69
N GLN A 273 13.59 -7.01 -13.77
CA GLN A 273 14.06 -7.89 -14.85
C GLN A 273 14.61 -9.24 -14.33
N GLN A 274 14.00 -9.76 -13.26
CA GLN A 274 14.35 -11.03 -12.68
C GLN A 274 13.39 -12.14 -13.11
N PRO A 275 13.89 -13.36 -13.38
CA PRO A 275 13.02 -14.47 -13.71
C PRO A 275 12.18 -14.88 -12.49
N TYR A 276 10.91 -15.14 -12.72
CA TYR A 276 9.98 -15.62 -11.69
C TYR A 276 8.85 -16.45 -12.32
N LEU A 277 8.17 -17.23 -11.49
CA LEU A 277 6.98 -17.95 -11.87
C LEU A 277 5.77 -17.19 -11.34
N ASN A 278 4.94 -16.67 -12.24
CA ASN A 278 3.66 -16.08 -11.86
C ASN A 278 2.56 -17.16 -11.85
N THR A 279 2.05 -17.47 -10.68
CA THR A 279 0.92 -18.40 -10.46
C THR A 279 -0.32 -17.66 -9.97
N THR A 280 -0.35 -16.34 -10.10
CA THR A 280 -1.40 -15.46 -9.60
C THR A 280 -2.21 -14.85 -10.73
N PRO A 281 -3.42 -14.32 -10.49
CA PRO A 281 -4.18 -13.56 -11.48
C PRO A 281 -3.62 -12.15 -11.74
N GLY A 282 -2.56 -11.74 -11.04
CA GLY A 282 -1.87 -10.47 -11.27
C GLY A 282 -1.11 -10.45 -12.60
N ALA A 283 -1.00 -9.28 -13.20
CA ALA A 283 -0.30 -9.04 -14.45
C ALA A 283 0.75 -7.92 -14.32
N ASP A 284 1.80 -7.96 -15.13
CA ASP A 284 2.73 -6.83 -15.26
C ASP A 284 2.02 -5.69 -16.02
N VAL A 285 1.66 -4.63 -15.31
CA VAL A 285 0.85 -3.53 -15.85
C VAL A 285 1.50 -2.78 -17.01
N PHE A 286 2.81 -2.86 -17.15
CA PHE A 286 3.54 -2.25 -18.28
C PHE A 286 3.52 -3.12 -19.55
N ARG A 287 3.15 -4.41 -19.43
CA ARG A 287 3.10 -5.36 -20.53
C ARG A 287 1.69 -5.81 -20.87
N GLU A 288 0.85 -5.97 -19.85
CA GLU A 288 -0.49 -6.54 -19.97
C GLU A 288 -1.51 -5.64 -19.26
N PRO A 289 -1.92 -4.52 -19.87
CA PRO A 289 -2.88 -3.61 -19.26
C PRO A 289 -4.25 -4.29 -19.09
N ARG A 290 -4.90 -4.02 -17.94
CA ARG A 290 -6.24 -4.55 -17.63
C ARG A 290 -7.33 -3.70 -18.26
N PRO A 291 -8.43 -4.29 -18.76
CA PRO A 291 -9.60 -3.54 -19.21
C PRO A 291 -10.54 -3.15 -18.05
N TYR A 292 -10.41 -3.77 -16.87
CA TYR A 292 -11.24 -3.55 -15.69
C TYR A 292 -10.50 -3.91 -14.41
N ALA A 293 -10.96 -3.39 -13.27
CA ALA A 293 -10.58 -3.85 -11.95
C ALA A 293 -11.77 -4.52 -11.25
N TYR A 294 -11.47 -5.33 -10.24
CA TYR A 294 -12.50 -5.99 -9.42
C TYR A 294 -12.04 -6.03 -7.95
N PHE A 295 -12.99 -5.95 -7.04
CA PHE A 295 -12.71 -5.92 -5.60
C PHE A 295 -13.87 -6.50 -4.79
N SER A 296 -13.59 -6.79 -3.54
CA SER A 296 -14.56 -7.27 -2.57
C SER A 296 -14.75 -6.25 -1.44
N GLN A 297 -16.00 -6.06 -1.03
CA GLN A 297 -16.37 -5.32 0.17
C GLN A 297 -17.26 -6.22 1.03
N ASP A 298 -16.67 -7.06 1.89
CA ASP A 298 -17.30 -8.03 2.80
C ASP A 298 -18.50 -8.81 2.24
N HIS A 299 -19.53 -8.10 1.82
CA HIS A 299 -20.81 -8.66 1.38
C HIS A 299 -21.10 -8.45 -0.10
N GLN A 300 -20.16 -7.86 -0.84
CA GLN A 300 -20.32 -7.50 -2.24
C GLN A 300 -19.04 -7.76 -3.02
N LEU A 301 -19.21 -8.15 -4.27
CA LEU A 301 -18.17 -8.12 -5.30
C LEU A 301 -18.51 -7.01 -6.28
N ALA A 302 -17.51 -6.27 -6.70
CA ALA A 302 -17.65 -5.24 -7.72
C ALA A 302 -16.64 -5.44 -8.83
N VAL A 303 -17.07 -5.09 -10.06
CA VAL A 303 -16.21 -4.99 -11.23
C VAL A 303 -16.39 -3.60 -11.81
N VAL A 304 -15.30 -2.85 -11.90
CA VAL A 304 -15.28 -1.50 -12.44
C VAL A 304 -14.53 -1.49 -13.78
N GLY A 305 -15.21 -1.08 -14.81
CA GLY A 305 -14.67 -0.84 -16.14
C GLY A 305 -14.64 0.66 -16.45
N LYS A 306 -14.34 0.99 -17.70
CA LYS A 306 -14.24 2.40 -18.13
C LYS A 306 -15.54 3.19 -17.97
N HIS A 307 -16.68 2.58 -18.24
CA HIS A 307 -18.00 3.25 -18.29
C HIS A 307 -19.08 2.52 -17.49
N GLN A 308 -18.74 1.46 -16.81
CA GLN A 308 -19.70 0.60 -16.13
C GLN A 308 -19.16 0.09 -14.79
N LEU A 309 -20.06 -0.01 -13.81
CA LEU A 309 -19.82 -0.64 -12.52
C LEU A 309 -20.86 -1.75 -12.35
N TYR A 310 -20.38 -3.00 -12.24
CA TYR A 310 -21.19 -4.14 -11.85
C TYR A 310 -20.98 -4.47 -10.39
N ILE A 311 -22.08 -4.71 -9.66
CA ILE A 311 -22.05 -5.12 -8.25
C ILE A 311 -22.92 -6.36 -8.09
N GLU A 312 -22.40 -7.37 -7.39
CA GLU A 312 -23.16 -8.54 -6.94
C GLU A 312 -23.01 -8.68 -5.42
N ASN A 313 -24.13 -8.75 -4.69
CA ASN A 313 -24.09 -8.92 -3.25
C ASN A 313 -24.20 -10.41 -2.85
N LYS A 314 -23.90 -10.72 -1.59
CA LYS A 314 -23.95 -12.10 -1.05
C LYS A 314 -25.31 -12.81 -1.15
N TYR A 315 -26.38 -12.07 -1.44
CA TYR A 315 -27.72 -12.60 -1.62
C TYR A 315 -28.05 -12.88 -3.10
N GLY A 316 -27.10 -12.64 -4.02
CA GLY A 316 -27.26 -12.84 -5.45
C GLY A 316 -27.97 -11.70 -6.18
N SER A 317 -28.23 -10.58 -5.51
CA SER A 317 -28.72 -9.36 -6.20
C SER A 317 -27.63 -8.74 -7.04
N ARG A 318 -27.97 -8.34 -8.26
CA ARG A 318 -27.03 -7.84 -9.26
C ARG A 318 -27.45 -6.46 -9.72
N PHE A 319 -26.47 -5.56 -9.83
CA PHE A 319 -26.67 -4.18 -10.22
C PHE A 319 -25.67 -3.81 -11.29
N LEU A 320 -26.11 -3.06 -12.28
CA LEU A 320 -25.25 -2.49 -13.32
C LEU A 320 -25.50 -0.98 -13.38
N TYR A 321 -24.47 -0.20 -13.15
CA TYR A 321 -24.49 1.26 -13.20
C TYR A 321 -23.68 1.75 -14.39
N ALA A 322 -24.14 2.82 -15.03
CA ALA A 322 -23.29 3.62 -15.89
C ALA A 322 -22.39 4.49 -15.04
N LEU A 323 -21.10 4.53 -15.37
CA LEU A 323 -20.16 5.51 -14.82
C LEU A 323 -20.08 6.65 -15.82
N ASP A 324 -20.41 7.86 -15.37
CA ASP A 324 -20.15 9.07 -16.15
C ASP A 324 -18.65 9.28 -16.29
N ASP A 325 -18.21 9.91 -17.37
CA ASP A 325 -16.81 10.31 -17.55
C ASP A 325 -16.46 11.33 -16.44
N ARG A 326 -15.86 10.85 -15.35
CA ARG A 326 -15.36 11.66 -14.24
C ARG A 326 -13.90 12.03 -14.44
#